data_5da9c3aaf47dab0164059847f8d46845
#
_entry.id   5da9c3aaf47dab0164059847f8d46845
#
_cell.length_a   1.000
_cell.length_b   1.000
_cell.length_c   1.000
_cell.angle_alpha   90.00
_cell.angle_beta   90.00
_cell.angle_gamma   90.00
#
_symmetry.space_group_name_H-M   'P 1'
#
loop_
_entity.id
_entity.type
_entity.pdbx_description
1 polymer ?
#
loop_
_entity_poly.entity_id
_entity_poly.type
_entity_poly.pdbx_seq_one_letter_code
_entity_poly.pdbx_strand_id
1 'polypeptide(L)'
;VASTMLPRAFGEAGVDIWKRTAAMLNERGAALQPLGITFGYHNHNLEFAPTGGTTGWEIISRETDPALVHFEVDIGWVAAAGLDPVAFLNRLKGRARWLHIKDLKADTVPNFALSMHPTEVGTGEQDWARILPAAHAAGVRHFYVEQEPPFAIPRMEAAARSYEYLVRLRA
;
A
#
# COMPACT_ATOMS: atom_id res chain seq x y z
N VAL A 1 -3.34 -0.37 -12.93
CA VAL A 1 -2.53 -0.06 -11.76
C VAL A 1 -1.11 0.17 -12.21
N ALA A 2 -0.53 1.32 -11.90
CA ALA A 2 0.88 1.56 -12.10
C ALA A 2 1.54 1.62 -10.72
N SER A 3 2.29 0.60 -10.37
CA SER A 3 3.26 0.71 -9.29
C SER A 3 4.41 1.58 -9.80
N THR A 4 4.63 2.72 -9.19
CA THR A 4 5.80 3.51 -9.51
C THR A 4 6.98 2.99 -8.71
N MET A 5 8.06 2.73 -9.41
CA MET A 5 9.36 2.57 -8.78
C MET A 5 9.66 3.81 -7.94
N LEU A 6 10.14 3.57 -6.76
CA LEU A 6 10.51 4.56 -5.76
C LEU A 6 11.48 5.63 -6.29
N PRO A 7 11.50 6.81 -5.67
CA PRO A 7 12.35 7.94 -6.06
C PRO A 7 13.85 7.68 -6.22
N ARG A 8 14.37 6.57 -5.73
CA ARG A 8 15.77 6.16 -5.97
C ARG A 8 16.17 6.14 -7.46
N ALA A 9 15.18 6.02 -8.37
CA ALA A 9 15.43 6.11 -9.81
C ALA A 9 15.88 7.52 -10.25
N PHE A 10 15.68 8.55 -9.41
CA PHE A 10 16.01 9.93 -9.75
C PHE A 10 17.28 10.46 -9.08
N GLY A 11 17.97 9.64 -8.27
CA GLY A 11 19.27 9.99 -7.68
C GLY A 11 19.24 11.10 -6.61
N GLU A 12 18.05 11.55 -6.19
CA GLU A 12 17.88 12.63 -5.24
C GLU A 12 17.16 12.19 -3.96
N ALA A 13 17.36 12.92 -2.87
CA ALA A 13 16.71 12.69 -1.59
C ALA A 13 15.97 13.94 -1.13
N GLY A 14 15.00 13.78 -0.23
CA GLY A 14 14.30 14.89 0.42
C GLY A 14 12.94 15.22 -0.18
N VAL A 15 12.40 16.37 0.23
CA VAL A 15 11.03 16.81 -0.10
C VAL A 15 10.81 16.97 -1.62
N ASP A 16 11.80 17.48 -2.34
CA ASP A 16 11.64 17.83 -3.75
C ASP A 16 11.44 16.63 -4.66
N ILE A 17 12.00 15.47 -4.30
CA ILE A 17 11.76 14.25 -5.08
C ILE A 17 10.31 13.79 -4.96
N TRP A 18 9.71 13.90 -3.78
CA TRP A 18 8.32 13.52 -3.55
C TRP A 18 7.36 14.47 -4.28
N LYS A 19 7.67 15.77 -4.35
CA LYS A 19 6.90 16.72 -5.14
C LYS A 19 6.99 16.43 -6.64
N ARG A 20 8.18 16.13 -7.15
CA ARG A 20 8.32 15.71 -8.56
C ARG A 20 7.60 14.41 -8.85
N THR A 21 7.62 13.46 -7.90
CA THR A 21 6.86 12.22 -8.01
C THR A 21 5.36 12.52 -8.09
N ALA A 22 4.82 13.38 -7.22
CA ALA A 22 3.42 13.77 -7.27
C ALA A 22 3.04 14.46 -8.60
N ALA A 23 3.89 15.35 -9.10
CA ALA A 23 3.67 16.01 -10.40
C ALA A 23 3.64 14.99 -11.55
N MET A 24 4.59 14.04 -11.57
CA MET A 24 4.63 12.95 -12.56
C MET A 24 3.38 12.06 -12.46
N LEU A 25 2.92 11.75 -11.26
CA LEU A 25 1.69 10.96 -11.05
C LEU A 25 0.47 11.69 -11.62
N ASN A 26 0.34 12.99 -11.40
CA ASN A 26 -0.74 13.79 -11.98
C ASN A 26 -0.68 13.80 -13.51
N GLU A 27 0.50 13.98 -14.09
CA GLU A 27 0.71 13.93 -15.56
C GLU A 27 0.27 12.58 -16.13
N ARG A 28 0.68 11.46 -15.50
CA ARG A 28 0.32 10.11 -15.94
C ARG A 28 -1.17 9.83 -15.79
N GLY A 29 -1.76 10.26 -14.66
CA GLY A 29 -3.19 10.14 -14.43
C GLY A 29 -4.01 10.90 -15.47
N ALA A 30 -3.61 12.14 -15.78
CA ALA A 30 -4.25 12.96 -16.81
C ALA A 30 -4.15 12.34 -18.21
N ALA A 31 -3.01 11.73 -18.55
CA ALA A 31 -2.83 11.05 -19.84
C ALA A 31 -3.68 9.76 -19.97
N LEU A 32 -3.93 9.05 -18.87
CA LEU A 32 -4.67 7.80 -18.87
C LEU A 32 -6.19 7.99 -18.75
N GLN A 33 -6.63 9.08 -18.14
CA GLN A 33 -8.05 9.35 -17.89
C GLN A 33 -8.91 9.35 -19.18
N PRO A 34 -8.49 10.00 -20.30
CA PRO A 34 -9.28 9.98 -21.54
C PRO A 34 -9.40 8.59 -22.17
N LEU A 35 -8.51 7.65 -21.77
CA LEU A 35 -8.51 6.27 -22.24
C LEU A 35 -9.41 5.36 -21.38
N GLY A 36 -10.11 5.92 -20.37
CA GLY A 36 -10.92 5.17 -19.42
C GLY A 36 -10.11 4.34 -18.44
N ILE A 37 -8.81 4.61 -18.29
CA ILE A 37 -7.92 3.87 -17.40
C ILE A 37 -7.80 4.61 -16.07
N THR A 38 -8.19 3.94 -15.00
CA THR A 38 -7.99 4.44 -13.64
C THR A 38 -6.54 4.22 -13.22
N PHE A 39 -5.88 5.30 -12.78
CA PHE A 39 -4.49 5.28 -12.39
C PHE A 39 -4.33 5.32 -10.86
N GLY A 40 -3.35 4.57 -10.33
CA GLY A 40 -3.09 4.51 -8.90
C GLY A 40 -1.61 4.49 -8.55
N TYR A 41 -1.34 4.89 -7.31
CA TYR A 41 -0.03 4.82 -6.67
C TYR A 41 -0.03 3.71 -5.62
N HIS A 42 0.98 2.84 -5.67
CA HIS A 42 1.21 1.76 -4.71
C HIS A 42 2.30 2.17 -3.72
N ASN A 43 2.00 2.12 -2.42
CA ASN A 43 2.97 2.46 -1.38
C ASN A 43 3.84 1.28 -0.97
N HIS A 44 5.04 1.63 -0.53
CA HIS A 44 5.89 0.80 0.32
C HIS A 44 6.09 1.49 1.67
N ASN A 45 7.06 1.04 2.48
CA ASN A 45 7.35 1.67 3.76
C ASN A 45 8.28 2.89 3.67
N LEU A 46 9.01 3.05 2.57
CA LEU A 46 9.92 4.18 2.35
C LEU A 46 9.20 5.53 2.33
N GLU A 47 7.98 5.56 1.82
CA GLU A 47 7.16 6.77 1.72
C GLU A 47 6.83 7.36 3.09
N PHE A 48 6.88 6.54 4.14
CA PHE A 48 6.59 6.96 5.51
C PHE A 48 7.82 7.45 6.26
N ALA A 49 9.02 7.36 5.66
CA ALA A 49 10.24 7.89 6.27
C ALA A 49 10.14 9.41 6.46
N PRO A 50 10.53 9.93 7.65
CA PRO A 50 10.55 11.37 7.89
C PRO A 50 11.50 12.09 6.93
N THR A 51 11.02 13.17 6.31
CA THR A 51 11.79 14.01 5.41
C THR A 51 11.33 15.46 5.49
N GLY A 52 12.20 16.39 5.83
CA GLY A 52 11.89 17.84 5.86
C GLY A 52 10.68 18.21 6.72
N GLY A 53 10.44 17.54 7.85
CA GLY A 53 9.29 17.79 8.74
C GLY A 53 7.96 17.17 8.28
N THR A 54 7.97 16.35 7.24
CA THR A 54 6.83 15.62 6.66
C THR A 54 7.25 14.21 6.25
N THR A 55 6.45 13.52 5.44
CA THR A 55 6.78 12.23 4.82
C THR A 55 6.51 12.28 3.32
N GLY A 56 7.13 11.37 2.57
CA GLY A 56 6.83 11.22 1.14
C GLY A 56 5.35 10.91 0.89
N TRP A 57 4.76 10.07 1.73
CA TRP A 57 3.34 9.76 1.66
C TRP A 57 2.45 10.99 1.82
N GLU A 58 2.73 11.85 2.80
CA GLU A 58 1.95 13.08 3.02
C GLU A 58 2.04 14.04 1.83
N ILE A 59 3.24 14.15 1.23
CA ILE A 59 3.43 14.97 0.03
C ILE A 59 2.61 14.40 -1.14
N ILE A 60 2.74 13.10 -1.44
CA ILE A 60 1.99 12.46 -2.52
C ILE A 60 0.48 12.59 -2.28
N SER A 61 0.02 12.35 -1.06
CA SER A 61 -1.41 12.45 -0.73
C SER A 61 -1.97 13.84 -0.92
N ARG A 62 -1.20 14.88 -0.59
CA ARG A 62 -1.62 16.28 -0.67
C ARG A 62 -1.50 16.85 -2.07
N GLU A 63 -0.44 16.50 -2.81
CA GLU A 63 -0.09 17.16 -4.07
C GLU A 63 -0.54 16.40 -5.31
N THR A 64 -1.13 15.20 -5.16
CA THR A 64 -1.79 14.52 -6.27
C THR A 64 -3.27 14.87 -6.35
N ASP A 65 -3.75 15.07 -7.58
CA ASP A 65 -5.16 15.32 -7.86
C ASP A 65 -5.99 14.05 -7.58
N PRO A 66 -6.99 14.09 -6.67
CA PRO A 66 -7.83 12.94 -6.35
C PRO A 66 -8.69 12.44 -7.52
N ALA A 67 -8.91 13.25 -8.55
CA ALA A 67 -9.62 12.84 -9.75
C ALA A 67 -8.73 12.05 -10.72
N LEU A 68 -7.41 12.17 -10.60
CA LEU A 68 -6.43 11.58 -11.50
C LEU A 68 -5.67 10.41 -10.88
N VAL A 69 -5.37 10.51 -9.58
CA VAL A 69 -4.51 9.54 -8.88
C VAL A 69 -5.23 8.95 -7.68
N HIS A 70 -5.49 7.67 -7.72
CA HIS A 70 -6.01 6.89 -6.60
C HIS A 70 -4.88 6.15 -5.87
N PHE A 71 -5.19 5.47 -4.76
CA PHE A 71 -4.22 4.69 -4.02
C PHE A 71 -4.53 3.20 -4.10
N GLU A 72 -3.49 2.43 -4.38
CA GLU A 72 -3.39 1.00 -4.12
C GLU A 72 -2.61 0.83 -2.82
N VAL A 73 -3.34 0.63 -1.74
CA VAL A 73 -2.74 0.57 -0.41
C VAL A 73 -2.19 -0.82 -0.15
N ASP A 74 -0.91 -0.92 0.14
CA ASP A 74 -0.31 -2.15 0.64
C ASP A 74 -0.27 -2.12 2.17
N ILE A 75 -1.09 -2.94 2.79
CA ILE A 75 -1.24 -3.01 4.25
C ILE A 75 0.02 -3.54 4.93
N GLY A 76 0.70 -4.50 4.30
CA GLY A 76 1.96 -5.02 4.84
C GLY A 76 3.02 -3.93 4.95
N TRP A 77 3.18 -3.10 3.94
CA TRP A 77 4.13 -1.99 3.98
C TRP A 77 3.72 -0.87 4.94
N VAL A 78 2.41 -0.61 5.12
CA VAL A 78 1.92 0.30 6.16
C VAL A 78 2.31 -0.21 7.55
N ALA A 79 2.07 -1.50 7.83
CA ALA A 79 2.42 -2.12 9.10
C ALA A 79 3.94 -2.20 9.30
N ALA A 80 4.72 -2.53 8.26
CA ALA A 80 6.18 -2.55 8.29
C ALA A 80 6.80 -1.16 8.56
N ALA A 81 6.07 -0.08 8.31
CA ALA A 81 6.45 1.27 8.71
C ALA A 81 6.09 1.59 10.18
N GLY A 82 5.47 0.66 10.92
CA GLY A 82 5.02 0.86 12.30
C GLY A 82 3.73 1.64 12.42
N LEU A 83 2.94 1.75 11.36
CA LEU A 83 1.66 2.46 11.34
C LEU A 83 0.50 1.48 11.59
N ASP A 84 -0.56 1.96 12.27
CA ASP A 84 -1.81 1.21 12.42
C ASP A 84 -2.57 1.24 11.08
N PRO A 85 -2.83 0.06 10.43
CA PRO A 85 -3.50 0.00 9.15
C PRO A 85 -4.92 0.57 9.16
N VAL A 86 -5.68 0.37 10.24
CA VAL A 86 -7.06 0.87 10.35
C VAL A 86 -7.06 2.39 10.46
N ALA A 87 -6.21 2.96 11.33
CA ALA A 87 -6.06 4.40 11.46
C ALA A 87 -5.58 5.03 10.14
N PHE A 88 -4.67 4.36 9.43
CA PHE A 88 -4.18 4.80 8.13
C PHE A 88 -5.31 4.84 7.08
N LEU A 89 -6.07 3.75 6.92
CA LEU A 89 -7.17 3.66 5.98
C LEU A 89 -8.26 4.71 6.24
N ASN A 90 -8.58 4.96 7.51
CA ASN A 90 -9.58 5.96 7.90
C ASN A 90 -9.25 7.40 7.44
N ARG A 91 -7.97 7.69 7.16
CA ARG A 91 -7.51 8.98 6.64
C ARG A 91 -7.67 9.11 5.12
N LEU A 92 -7.88 7.99 4.39
CA LEU A 92 -7.84 7.93 2.92
C LEU A 92 -9.20 8.08 2.23
N LYS A 93 -10.19 8.61 2.88
CA LYS A 93 -11.60 8.72 2.45
C LYS A 93 -11.75 8.90 0.93
N GLY A 94 -12.24 7.86 0.24
CA GLY A 94 -12.53 7.87 -1.19
C GLY A 94 -11.30 7.81 -2.14
N ARG A 95 -10.07 7.87 -1.62
CA ARG A 95 -8.83 7.82 -2.41
C ARG A 95 -8.30 6.39 -2.61
N ALA A 96 -8.54 5.48 -1.66
CA ALA A 96 -8.16 4.08 -1.77
C ALA A 96 -9.11 3.34 -2.71
N ARG A 97 -8.59 2.75 -3.78
CA ARG A 97 -9.36 1.95 -4.76
C ARG A 97 -9.02 0.48 -4.70
N TRP A 98 -7.75 0.19 -4.45
CA TRP A 98 -7.16 -1.13 -4.43
C TRP A 98 -6.41 -1.34 -3.13
N LEU A 99 -6.30 -2.59 -2.72
CA LEU A 99 -5.60 -2.96 -1.50
C LEU A 99 -4.83 -4.27 -1.72
N HIS A 100 -3.54 -4.25 -1.39
CA HIS A 100 -2.76 -5.45 -1.20
C HIS A 100 -2.98 -6.00 0.20
N ILE A 101 -3.53 -7.21 0.25
CA ILE A 101 -3.66 -8.02 1.46
C ILE A 101 -2.32 -8.74 1.65
N LYS A 102 -1.49 -8.19 2.51
CA LYS A 102 -0.15 -8.71 2.81
C LYS A 102 0.02 -8.82 4.32
N ASP A 103 0.22 -10.05 4.79
CA ASP A 103 0.36 -10.33 6.22
C ASP A 103 1.83 -10.45 6.63
N LEU A 104 2.14 -10.04 7.84
CA LEU A 104 3.49 -9.98 8.38
C LEU A 104 3.57 -10.77 9.69
N LYS A 105 4.70 -11.43 9.90
CA LYS A 105 5.00 -12.08 11.18
C LYS A 105 5.22 -11.06 12.29
N ALA A 106 4.95 -11.46 13.53
CA ALA A 106 5.13 -10.66 14.74
C ALA A 106 6.55 -10.13 14.96
N ASP A 107 7.55 -10.78 14.38
CA ASP A 107 8.94 -10.40 14.46
C ASP A 107 9.37 -9.36 13.40
N THR A 108 8.43 -8.83 12.64
CA THR A 108 8.71 -7.72 11.73
C THR A 108 8.99 -6.44 12.51
N VAL A 109 10.23 -5.98 12.48
CA VAL A 109 10.65 -4.73 13.13
C VAL A 109 10.27 -3.55 12.26
N PRO A 110 9.59 -2.51 12.79
CA PRO A 110 9.27 -1.31 12.03
C PRO A 110 10.49 -0.63 11.43
N ASN A 111 10.42 -0.29 10.14
CA ASN A 111 11.53 0.31 9.39
C ASN A 111 11.02 1.04 8.14
N PHE A 112 11.97 1.75 7.47
CA PHE A 112 11.73 2.42 6.19
C PHE A 112 12.72 1.95 5.11
N ALA A 113 13.12 0.68 5.15
CA ALA A 113 14.21 0.14 4.34
C ALA A 113 13.81 -1.01 3.41
N LEU A 114 12.51 -1.13 3.08
CA LEU A 114 11.95 -2.22 2.27
C LEU A 114 12.24 -3.60 2.88
N SER A 115 12.13 -3.71 4.20
CA SER A 115 12.33 -4.97 4.93
C SER A 115 11.06 -5.34 5.67
N MET A 116 10.68 -6.63 5.58
CA MET A 116 9.57 -7.23 6.32
C MET A 116 9.76 -8.74 6.41
N HIS A 117 9.00 -9.37 7.30
CA HIS A 117 8.89 -10.83 7.36
C HIS A 117 7.47 -11.25 6.91
N PRO A 118 7.27 -11.52 5.61
CA PRO A 118 5.95 -11.86 5.09
C PRO A 118 5.52 -13.27 5.50
N THR A 119 4.20 -13.47 5.58
CA THR A 119 3.61 -14.79 5.86
C THR A 119 2.27 -14.94 5.14
N GLU A 120 1.69 -16.15 5.21
CA GLU A 120 0.35 -16.41 4.68
C GLU A 120 -0.69 -15.60 5.43
N VAL A 121 -1.67 -15.05 4.71
CA VAL A 121 -2.74 -14.24 5.31
C VAL A 121 -3.49 -15.03 6.38
N GLY A 122 -3.60 -14.43 7.56
CA GLY A 122 -4.22 -15.03 8.74
C GLY A 122 -3.26 -15.83 9.65
N THR A 123 -1.97 -15.89 9.29
CA THR A 123 -0.94 -16.47 10.15
C THR A 123 0.00 -15.42 10.75
N GLY A 124 -0.18 -14.16 10.38
CA GLY A 124 0.58 -13.03 10.87
C GLY A 124 -0.14 -12.21 11.94
N GLU A 125 0.27 -10.94 12.07
CA GLU A 125 -0.21 -10.01 13.11
C GLU A 125 -1.35 -9.11 12.64
N GLN A 126 -1.71 -9.15 11.33
CA GLN A 126 -2.70 -8.23 10.82
C GLN A 126 -4.12 -8.64 11.24
N ASP A 127 -4.85 -7.73 11.88
CA ASP A 127 -6.27 -7.94 12.23
C ASP A 127 -7.17 -7.69 11.01
N TRP A 128 -7.25 -8.70 10.15
CA TRP A 128 -8.03 -8.61 8.90
C TRP A 128 -9.52 -8.40 9.15
N ALA A 129 -10.06 -8.83 10.28
CA ALA A 129 -11.45 -8.61 10.63
C ALA A 129 -11.76 -7.13 10.86
N ARG A 130 -10.77 -6.32 11.26
CA ARG A 130 -10.88 -4.86 11.39
C ARG A 130 -10.41 -4.12 10.14
N ILE A 131 -9.37 -4.63 9.48
CA ILE A 131 -8.76 -3.96 8.31
C ILE A 131 -9.69 -3.98 7.11
N LEU A 132 -10.33 -5.12 6.78
CA LEU A 132 -11.18 -5.23 5.59
C LEU A 132 -12.39 -4.30 5.62
N PRO A 133 -13.17 -4.20 6.72
CA PRO A 133 -14.23 -3.19 6.82
C PRO A 133 -13.72 -1.76 6.71
N ALA A 134 -12.58 -1.43 7.32
CA ALA A 134 -11.97 -0.10 7.21
C ALA A 134 -11.53 0.22 5.77
N ALA A 135 -10.96 -0.76 5.06
CA ALA A 135 -10.60 -0.62 3.65
C ALA A 135 -11.83 -0.37 2.77
N HIS A 136 -12.91 -1.13 2.99
CA HIS A 136 -14.17 -0.93 2.27
C HIS A 136 -14.75 0.48 2.53
N ALA A 137 -14.73 0.94 3.79
CA ALA A 137 -15.16 2.29 4.17
C ALA A 137 -14.28 3.39 3.56
N ALA A 138 -12.96 3.13 3.37
CA ALA A 138 -12.03 4.03 2.71
C ALA A 138 -12.22 4.12 1.18
N GLY A 139 -13.05 3.23 0.59
CA GLY A 139 -13.37 3.25 -0.84
C GLY A 139 -12.80 2.08 -1.64
N VAL A 140 -12.07 1.16 -1.01
CA VAL A 140 -11.51 -0.03 -1.68
C VAL A 140 -12.63 -0.92 -2.23
N ARG A 141 -12.44 -1.40 -3.47
CA ARG A 141 -13.38 -2.31 -4.17
C ARG A 141 -12.68 -3.54 -4.76
N HIS A 142 -11.35 -3.51 -4.83
CA HIS A 142 -10.57 -4.64 -5.33
C HIS A 142 -9.46 -4.97 -4.34
N PHE A 143 -9.30 -6.24 -4.05
CA PHE A 143 -8.38 -6.77 -3.06
C PHE A 143 -7.49 -7.80 -3.72
N TYR A 144 -6.18 -7.71 -3.50
CA TYR A 144 -5.19 -8.61 -4.05
C TYR A 144 -4.36 -9.20 -2.93
N VAL A 145 -4.34 -10.52 -2.80
CA VAL A 145 -3.39 -11.18 -1.90
C VAL A 145 -2.01 -11.13 -2.51
N GLU A 146 -1.08 -10.58 -1.79
CA GLU A 146 0.33 -10.57 -2.18
C GLU A 146 1.20 -11.09 -1.03
N GLN A 147 2.12 -11.99 -1.38
CA GLN A 147 3.15 -12.47 -0.48
C GLN A 147 4.50 -12.45 -1.20
N GLU A 148 5.46 -11.77 -0.61
CA GLU A 148 6.83 -11.73 -1.08
C GLU A 148 7.67 -12.86 -0.48
N PRO A 149 8.82 -13.23 -1.08
CA PRO A 149 9.75 -14.16 -0.45
C PRO A 149 10.36 -13.56 0.83
N PRO A 150 10.82 -14.42 1.77
CA PRO A 150 10.88 -15.88 1.67
C PRO A 150 9.55 -16.56 1.97
N PHE A 151 9.26 -17.67 1.28
CA PHE A 151 8.11 -18.51 1.55
C PHE A 151 8.50 -19.66 2.48
N ALA A 152 7.73 -19.86 3.55
CA ALA A 152 7.91 -20.99 4.45
C ALA A 152 7.38 -22.31 3.87
N ILE A 153 6.42 -22.20 2.95
CA ILE A 153 5.76 -23.32 2.26
C ILE A 153 5.70 -23.05 0.75
N PRO A 154 5.35 -24.03 -0.09
CA PRO A 154 5.20 -23.81 -1.53
C PRO A 154 4.21 -22.69 -1.85
N ARG A 155 4.52 -21.84 -2.82
CA ARG A 155 3.73 -20.63 -3.16
C ARG A 155 2.25 -20.91 -3.39
N MET A 156 1.91 -21.99 -4.09
CA MET A 156 0.52 -22.36 -4.35
C MET A 156 -0.21 -22.77 -3.08
N GLU A 157 0.50 -23.42 -2.15
CA GLU A 157 -0.06 -23.76 -0.83
C GLU A 157 -0.25 -22.50 0.01
N ALA A 158 0.69 -21.56 0.00
CA ALA A 158 0.57 -20.28 0.67
C ALA A 158 -0.65 -19.49 0.17
N ALA A 159 -0.84 -19.44 -1.16
CA ALA A 159 -2.00 -18.81 -1.77
C ALA A 159 -3.31 -19.49 -1.37
N ALA A 160 -3.35 -20.83 -1.36
CA ALA A 160 -4.54 -21.59 -0.96
C ALA A 160 -4.91 -21.33 0.51
N ARG A 161 -3.93 -21.34 1.42
CA ARG A 161 -4.16 -21.06 2.85
C ARG A 161 -4.67 -19.63 3.07
N SER A 162 -4.08 -18.66 2.40
CA SER A 162 -4.52 -17.27 2.44
C SER A 162 -5.97 -17.11 1.96
N TYR A 163 -6.32 -17.77 0.86
CA TYR A 163 -7.69 -17.80 0.35
C TYR A 163 -8.66 -18.44 1.35
N GLU A 164 -8.33 -19.64 1.87
CA GLU A 164 -9.16 -20.34 2.86
C GLU A 164 -9.42 -19.52 4.13
N TYR A 165 -8.43 -18.76 4.57
CA TYR A 165 -8.61 -17.86 5.72
C TYR A 165 -9.59 -16.73 5.37
N LEU A 166 -9.36 -16.04 4.23
CA LEU A 166 -10.17 -14.88 3.84
C LEU A 166 -11.64 -15.22 3.58
N VAL A 167 -11.94 -16.38 2.98
CA VAL A 167 -13.34 -16.78 2.75
C VAL A 167 -14.09 -17.13 4.04
N ARG A 168 -13.39 -17.38 5.14
CA ARG A 168 -13.99 -17.61 6.46
C ARG A 168 -14.24 -16.31 7.23
N LEU A 169 -13.56 -15.24 6.86
CA LEU A 169 -13.82 -13.92 7.43
C LEU A 169 -15.20 -13.45 6.92
N ARG A 170 -16.18 -13.44 7.82
CA ARG A 170 -17.46 -12.81 7.52
C ARG A 170 -17.23 -11.30 7.58
N ALA A 171 -17.30 -10.67 6.41
CA ALA A 171 -17.36 -9.23 6.31
C ALA A 171 -18.68 -8.70 6.90
#